data_9206674e6eae65d108eeb38568b14c18
#
_entry.id   9206674e6eae65d108eeb38568b14c18
#
_cell.length_a   1.000
_cell.length_b   1.000
_cell.length_c   1.000
_cell.angle_alpha   90.00
_cell.angle_beta   90.00
_cell.angle_gamma   90.00
#
_symmetry.space_group_name_H-M   'P 1'
#
loop_
_entity.id
_entity.type
_entity.pdbx_description
1 polymer ?
#
loop_
_entity_poly.entity_id
_entity_poly.type
_entity_poly.pdbx_seq_one_letter_code
_entity_poly.pdbx_strand_id
1 'polypeptide(L)'
;VGSEMCIRDSTLNEIKNAVTGTTYACFEPALDYVVVKLPKWPFDKFVYAKRELGTQMKATGEVMAIGSTFEQAIMKAVRGAEIGHDCLISPKMLDLDDKTIHDRLSDCTDERLFVVYEALRRGVSVDEIHSITKIDEWFLYKLCKLIDMEKTLKNDFNEETYLEAKKIGYTDKVIEKITGKKIEKPVHAVFKMVDTCAAEFAAMTPYFYSTYDNEDEAS
;
A
#
# COMPACT_ATOMS: atom_id res chain seq x y z
N VAL A 1 10.85 21.11 3.84
CA VAL A 1 11.28 21.98 2.72
C VAL A 1 11.06 23.45 3.08
N GLY A 2 9.83 23.89 3.43
CA GLY A 2 9.59 25.29 3.77
C GLY A 2 10.41 25.81 4.95
N SER A 3 10.61 25.00 6.00
CA SER A 3 11.42 25.39 7.16
C SER A 3 12.93 25.51 6.82
N GLU A 4 13.42 24.71 5.90
CA GLU A 4 14.81 24.79 5.46
C GLU A 4 15.09 26.03 4.61
N MET A 5 14.15 26.43 3.78
CA MET A 5 14.21 27.72 3.08
C MET A 5 14.30 28.90 4.04
N CYS A 6 13.48 28.91 5.09
CA CYS A 6 13.51 29.97 6.10
C CYS A 6 14.82 30.03 6.88
N ILE A 7 15.51 28.91 7.06
CA ILE A 7 16.80 28.85 7.80
C ILE A 7 17.97 29.31 6.93
N ARG A 8 17.93 29.02 5.61
CA ARG A 8 19.08 29.26 4.73
C ARG A 8 18.99 30.52 3.89
N ASP A 9 17.83 31.20 3.89
CA ASP A 9 17.54 32.36 3.04
C ASP A 9 17.83 32.13 1.54
N SER A 10 17.70 30.87 1.10
CA SER A 10 17.96 30.43 -0.27
C SER A 10 16.74 29.75 -0.86
N THR A 11 16.54 29.90 -2.14
CA THR A 11 15.47 29.20 -2.88
C THR A 11 15.90 27.77 -3.21
N LEU A 12 14.92 26.86 -3.47
CA LEU A 12 15.20 25.44 -3.72
C LEU A 12 16.09 25.21 -4.94
N ASN A 13 16.05 26.11 -5.92
CA ASN A 13 16.89 26.07 -7.13
C ASN A 13 18.33 26.58 -6.88
N GLU A 14 18.61 27.15 -5.73
CA GLU A 14 19.95 27.59 -5.29
C GLU A 14 20.61 26.59 -4.34
N ILE A 15 19.80 25.77 -3.67
CA ILE A 15 20.31 24.77 -2.72
C ILE A 15 20.75 23.52 -3.47
N LYS A 16 22.04 23.21 -3.43
CA LYS A 16 22.58 21.98 -4.01
C LYS A 16 22.20 20.76 -3.18
N ASN A 17 21.90 19.67 -3.88
CA ASN A 17 21.70 18.36 -3.26
C ASN A 17 23.04 17.86 -2.71
N ALA A 18 23.11 17.63 -1.40
CA ALA A 18 24.34 17.21 -0.72
C ALA A 18 24.81 15.79 -1.13
N VAL A 19 23.91 14.95 -1.65
CA VAL A 19 24.21 13.58 -2.07
C VAL A 19 24.78 13.57 -3.48
N THR A 20 24.16 14.29 -4.42
CA THR A 20 24.55 14.28 -5.83
C THR A 20 25.66 15.30 -6.12
N GLY A 21 25.66 16.43 -5.43
CA GLY A 21 26.57 17.56 -5.66
C GLY A 21 26.34 18.30 -6.99
N THR A 22 25.55 17.73 -7.89
CA THR A 22 25.30 18.22 -9.26
C THR A 22 23.89 18.73 -9.47
N THR A 23 22.92 18.21 -8.73
CA THR A 23 21.52 18.61 -8.78
C THR A 23 21.14 19.57 -7.68
N TYR A 24 19.93 20.12 -7.74
CA TYR A 24 19.40 21.09 -6.80
C TYR A 24 18.18 20.52 -6.04
N ALA A 25 17.84 21.12 -4.91
CA ALA A 25 16.72 20.70 -4.08
C ALA A 25 15.33 20.85 -4.76
N CYS A 26 15.24 21.61 -5.83
CA CYS A 26 14.02 21.71 -6.66
C CYS A 26 13.88 20.56 -7.66
N PHE A 27 14.87 19.69 -7.81
CA PHE A 27 14.79 18.53 -8.70
C PHE A 27 13.77 17.53 -8.15
N GLU A 28 12.82 17.16 -8.99
CA GLU A 28 11.81 16.15 -8.67
C GLU A 28 12.24 14.81 -9.29
N PRO A 29 12.61 13.82 -8.48
CA PRO A 29 13.10 12.55 -8.98
C PRO A 29 11.98 11.73 -9.62
N ALA A 30 12.27 11.08 -10.75
CA ALA A 30 11.38 10.12 -11.40
C ALA A 30 11.62 8.72 -10.84
N LEU A 31 10.92 8.38 -9.75
CA LEU A 31 11.01 7.06 -9.12
C LEU A 31 10.11 6.04 -9.84
N ASP A 32 10.60 4.84 -10.05
CA ASP A 32 9.86 3.71 -10.65
C ASP A 32 9.26 2.75 -9.61
N TYR A 33 9.30 3.10 -8.34
CA TYR A 33 8.76 2.32 -7.24
C TYR A 33 7.91 3.17 -6.29
N VAL A 34 7.07 2.51 -5.51
CA VAL A 34 6.22 3.11 -4.47
C VAL A 34 6.57 2.51 -3.12
N VAL A 35 6.69 3.35 -2.10
CA VAL A 35 6.90 2.94 -0.72
C VAL A 35 5.64 3.20 0.09
N VAL A 36 5.13 2.16 0.76
CA VAL A 36 4.03 2.27 1.71
C VAL A 36 4.56 1.96 3.10
N LYS A 37 4.34 2.88 4.04
CA LYS A 37 4.58 2.66 5.46
C LYS A 37 3.25 2.40 6.17
N LEU A 38 3.14 1.25 6.83
CA LEU A 38 1.96 0.88 7.59
C LEU A 38 2.34 0.75 9.07
N PRO A 39 1.75 1.57 9.96
CA PRO A 39 1.99 1.46 11.39
C PRO A 39 1.39 0.19 11.98
N LYS A 40 2.05 -0.37 12.99
CA LYS A 40 1.51 -1.46 13.80
C LYS A 40 1.10 -0.93 15.17
N TRP A 41 -0.19 -1.04 15.48
CA TRP A 41 -0.75 -0.61 16.75
C TRP A 41 -0.97 -1.83 17.65
N PRO A 42 -0.42 -1.83 18.89
CA PRO A 42 -0.45 -2.98 19.78
C PRO A 42 -1.74 -3.03 20.65
N PHE A 43 -2.90 -2.69 20.09
CA PHE A 43 -4.15 -2.66 20.83
C PHE A 43 -4.64 -4.04 21.26
N ASP A 44 -4.12 -5.10 20.67
CA ASP A 44 -4.28 -6.48 21.09
C ASP A 44 -3.61 -6.76 22.47
N LYS A 45 -2.50 -6.06 22.75
CA LYS A 45 -1.76 -6.18 24.01
C LYS A 45 -2.24 -5.17 25.07
N PHE A 46 -2.65 -3.98 24.64
CA PHE A 46 -3.10 -2.90 25.52
C PHE A 46 -4.62 -2.74 25.48
N VAL A 47 -5.33 -3.66 26.07
CA VAL A 47 -6.80 -3.82 25.99
C VAL A 47 -7.57 -2.60 26.51
N TYR A 48 -6.97 -1.82 27.43
CA TYR A 48 -7.57 -0.60 27.98
C TYR A 48 -7.21 0.68 27.19
N ALA A 49 -6.36 0.58 26.18
CA ALA A 49 -6.02 1.73 25.38
C ALA A 49 -7.16 2.10 24.41
N LYS A 50 -7.47 3.38 24.32
CA LYS A 50 -8.43 3.88 23.32
C LYS A 50 -7.86 3.68 21.92
N ARG A 51 -8.63 3.01 21.06
CA ARG A 51 -8.25 2.72 19.66
C ARG A 51 -8.33 3.92 18.73
N GLU A 52 -8.98 5.00 19.17
CA GLU A 52 -9.06 6.24 18.39
C GLU A 52 -7.66 6.81 18.16
N LEU A 53 -7.35 7.09 16.90
CA LEU A 53 -6.08 7.65 16.45
C LEU A 53 -6.19 9.17 16.37
N GLY A 54 -5.14 9.86 16.79
CA GLY A 54 -5.06 11.31 16.80
C GLY A 54 -3.60 11.77 16.77
N THR A 55 -3.31 12.91 17.38
CA THR A 55 -1.95 13.49 17.41
C THR A 55 -0.98 12.75 18.33
N GLN A 56 -1.49 11.93 19.25
CA GLN A 56 -0.66 11.14 20.14
C GLN A 56 -0.14 9.90 19.43
N MET A 57 1.16 9.64 19.53
CA MET A 57 1.79 8.43 18.99
C MET A 57 1.32 7.20 19.76
N LYS A 58 0.73 6.23 19.05
CA LYS A 58 0.25 4.95 19.61
C LYS A 58 0.84 3.72 18.92
N ALA A 59 1.54 3.91 17.80
CA ALA A 59 2.20 2.82 17.10
C ALA A 59 3.49 2.40 17.85
N THR A 60 3.76 1.09 17.87
CA THR A 60 4.98 0.52 18.46
C THR A 60 5.97 0.01 17.41
N GLY A 61 5.57 0.02 16.16
CA GLY A 61 6.39 -0.39 15.03
C GLY A 61 5.74 0.05 13.73
N GLU A 62 6.48 -0.11 12.66
CA GLU A 62 6.00 0.16 11.32
C GLU A 62 6.56 -0.86 10.33
N VAL A 63 5.85 -1.10 9.26
CA VAL A 63 6.30 -1.88 8.11
C VAL A 63 6.53 -0.93 6.96
N MET A 64 7.66 -1.09 6.29
CA MET A 64 7.94 -0.43 5.03
C MET A 64 7.87 -1.48 3.91
N ALA A 65 6.96 -1.28 2.98
CA ALA A 65 6.79 -2.16 1.83
C ALA A 65 7.05 -1.40 0.54
N ILE A 66 7.77 -2.01 -0.38
CA ILE A 66 8.13 -1.45 -1.67
C ILE A 66 7.50 -2.29 -2.78
N GLY A 67 6.96 -1.63 -3.78
CA GLY A 67 6.38 -2.25 -4.96
C GLY A 67 6.46 -1.33 -6.17
N SER A 68 6.21 -1.86 -7.37
CA SER A 68 6.11 -1.07 -8.61
C SER A 68 4.83 -0.23 -8.68
N THR A 69 3.80 -0.60 -7.90
CA THR A 69 2.54 0.12 -7.81
C THR A 69 2.08 0.28 -6.36
N PHE A 70 1.20 1.25 -6.11
CA PHE A 70 0.60 1.44 -4.78
C PHE A 70 -0.18 0.19 -4.33
N GLU A 71 -0.93 -0.42 -5.23
CA GLU A 71 -1.72 -1.63 -4.98
C GLU A 71 -0.81 -2.77 -4.49
N GLN A 72 0.31 -3.00 -5.15
CA GLN A 72 1.29 -4.01 -4.75
C GLN A 72 1.91 -3.67 -3.38
N ALA A 73 2.31 -2.40 -3.18
CA ALA A 73 2.97 -1.96 -1.96
C ALA A 73 2.04 -2.06 -0.74
N ILE A 74 0.76 -1.63 -0.84
CA ILE A 74 -0.19 -1.70 0.28
C ILE A 74 -0.52 -3.16 0.64
N MET A 75 -0.66 -4.05 -0.34
CA MET A 75 -0.90 -5.47 -0.10
C MET A 75 0.29 -6.14 0.59
N LYS A 76 1.52 -5.77 0.24
CA LYS A 76 2.74 -6.23 0.94
C LYS A 76 2.80 -5.67 2.36
N ALA A 77 2.49 -4.38 2.55
CA ALA A 77 2.50 -3.74 3.86
C ALA A 77 1.54 -4.41 4.84
N VAL A 78 0.33 -4.73 4.41
CA VAL A 78 -0.68 -5.42 5.24
C VAL A 78 -0.18 -6.80 5.69
N ARG A 79 0.42 -7.57 4.78
CA ARG A 79 1.01 -8.88 5.13
C ARG A 79 2.20 -8.73 6.09
N GLY A 80 3.09 -7.79 5.79
CA GLY A 80 4.29 -7.54 6.59
C GLY A 80 3.99 -6.99 7.99
N ALA A 81 2.82 -6.37 8.20
CA ALA A 81 2.41 -5.88 9.52
C ALA A 81 2.11 -6.99 10.54
N GLU A 82 2.02 -8.26 10.08
CA GLU A 82 1.79 -9.43 10.95
C GLU A 82 0.55 -9.27 11.86
N ILE A 83 -0.51 -8.71 11.29
CA ILE A 83 -1.80 -8.50 11.97
C ILE A 83 -2.84 -9.60 11.66
N GLY A 84 -2.37 -10.71 11.08
CA GLY A 84 -3.22 -11.86 10.75
C GLY A 84 -4.01 -11.71 9.43
N HIS A 85 -3.65 -10.75 8.58
CA HIS A 85 -4.29 -10.51 7.29
C HIS A 85 -3.34 -10.83 6.12
N ASP A 86 -3.79 -11.63 5.18
CA ASP A 86 -3.06 -11.93 3.92
C ASP A 86 -3.39 -10.91 2.81
N CYS A 87 -4.48 -10.14 2.98
CA CYS A 87 -4.96 -9.09 2.07
C CYS A 87 -5.84 -8.08 2.82
N LEU A 88 -6.45 -7.15 2.10
CA LEU A 88 -7.32 -6.12 2.68
C LEU A 88 -8.71 -6.64 3.09
N ILE A 89 -9.08 -7.87 2.72
CA ILE A 89 -10.33 -8.50 3.17
C ILE A 89 -10.16 -8.93 4.62
N SER A 90 -10.86 -8.26 5.52
CA SER A 90 -10.85 -8.61 6.95
C SER A 90 -12.06 -9.47 7.31
N PRO A 91 -11.87 -10.68 7.89
CA PRO A 91 -12.98 -11.50 8.36
C PRO A 91 -13.90 -10.75 9.33
N LYS A 92 -13.34 -9.93 10.21
CA LYS A 92 -14.12 -9.12 11.16
C LYS A 92 -15.09 -8.15 10.48
N MET A 93 -14.71 -7.59 9.32
CA MET A 93 -15.57 -6.65 8.58
C MET A 93 -16.66 -7.37 7.81
N LEU A 94 -16.42 -8.62 7.38
CA LEU A 94 -17.42 -9.43 6.67
C LEU A 94 -18.64 -9.76 7.55
N ASP A 95 -18.44 -9.91 8.86
CA ASP A 95 -19.50 -10.27 9.83
C ASP A 95 -20.38 -9.08 10.21
N LEU A 96 -20.00 -7.84 9.84
CA LEU A 96 -20.75 -6.63 10.16
C LEU A 96 -21.84 -6.35 9.11
N ASP A 97 -22.94 -5.75 9.52
CA ASP A 97 -23.97 -5.26 8.61
C ASP A 97 -23.55 -3.96 7.89
N ASP A 98 -24.27 -3.61 6.82
CA ASP A 98 -23.94 -2.45 5.98
C ASP A 98 -24.02 -1.14 6.77
N LYS A 99 -24.99 -1.03 7.69
CA LYS A 99 -25.15 0.15 8.53
C LYS A 99 -23.95 0.32 9.46
N THR A 100 -23.52 -0.75 10.11
CA THR A 100 -22.36 -0.71 11.01
C THR A 100 -21.08 -0.37 10.25
N ILE A 101 -20.86 -0.90 9.04
CA ILE A 101 -19.71 -0.54 8.19
C ILE A 101 -19.75 0.94 7.85
N HIS A 102 -20.93 1.46 7.45
CA HIS A 102 -21.09 2.87 7.11
C HIS A 102 -20.83 3.79 8.31
N ASP A 103 -21.43 3.48 9.46
CA ASP A 103 -21.26 4.28 10.69
C ASP A 103 -19.78 4.34 11.11
N ARG A 104 -19.03 3.25 10.93
CA ARG A 104 -17.60 3.16 11.26
C ARG A 104 -16.66 3.90 10.30
N LEU A 105 -17.12 4.38 9.15
CA LEU A 105 -16.30 5.21 8.25
C LEU A 105 -15.83 6.51 8.91
N SER A 106 -16.62 7.06 9.83
CA SER A 106 -16.25 8.25 10.59
C SER A 106 -15.18 7.99 11.65
N ASP A 107 -15.01 6.72 12.07
CA ASP A 107 -14.09 6.35 13.14
C ASP A 107 -12.63 6.34 12.65
N CYS A 108 -11.77 7.12 13.30
CA CYS A 108 -10.35 7.11 13.01
C CYS A 108 -9.63 6.11 13.91
N THR A 109 -9.68 4.82 13.55
CA THR A 109 -9.06 3.71 14.30
C THR A 109 -8.02 2.97 13.46
N ASP A 110 -7.29 2.06 14.08
CA ASP A 110 -6.36 1.13 13.43
C ASP A 110 -7.03 0.21 12.40
N GLU A 111 -8.35 0.00 12.50
CA GLU A 111 -9.14 -0.82 11.56
C GLU A 111 -9.69 -0.02 10.37
N ARG A 112 -9.49 1.30 10.33
CA ARG A 112 -10.08 2.20 9.33
C ARG A 112 -9.82 1.77 7.89
N LEU A 113 -8.61 1.33 7.56
CA LEU A 113 -8.26 0.85 6.23
C LEU A 113 -9.16 -0.31 5.78
N PHE A 114 -9.42 -1.26 6.67
CA PHE A 114 -10.26 -2.43 6.40
C PHE A 114 -11.75 -2.08 6.32
N VAL A 115 -12.21 -1.11 7.12
CA VAL A 115 -13.59 -0.58 7.05
C VAL A 115 -13.81 0.11 5.70
N VAL A 116 -12.90 0.98 5.27
CA VAL A 116 -12.96 1.66 3.96
C VAL A 116 -12.97 0.65 2.82
N TYR A 117 -12.08 -0.34 2.87
CA TYR A 117 -12.02 -1.38 1.84
C TYR A 117 -13.33 -2.17 1.73
N GLU A 118 -13.90 -2.57 2.87
CA GLU A 118 -15.17 -3.32 2.89
C GLU A 118 -16.35 -2.44 2.44
N ALA A 119 -16.39 -1.16 2.80
CA ALA A 119 -17.41 -0.22 2.33
C ALA A 119 -17.39 -0.11 0.80
N LEU A 120 -16.20 0.04 0.19
CA LEU A 120 -16.04 0.04 -1.28
C LEU A 120 -16.52 -1.30 -1.90
N ARG A 121 -16.20 -2.44 -1.29
CA ARG A 121 -16.65 -3.77 -1.77
C ARG A 121 -18.17 -3.92 -1.76
N ARG A 122 -18.85 -3.28 -0.79
CA ARG A 122 -20.32 -3.23 -0.69
C ARG A 122 -20.97 -2.18 -1.58
N GLY A 123 -20.18 -1.39 -2.30
CA GLY A 123 -20.68 -0.44 -3.29
C GLY A 123 -20.92 0.98 -2.77
N VAL A 124 -20.42 1.34 -1.58
CA VAL A 124 -20.40 2.73 -1.13
C VAL A 124 -19.49 3.51 -2.08
N SER A 125 -19.95 4.66 -2.55
CA SER A 125 -19.23 5.43 -3.56
C SER A 125 -17.94 6.07 -3.03
N VAL A 126 -16.98 6.30 -3.93
CA VAL A 126 -15.72 6.99 -3.60
C VAL A 126 -16.01 8.38 -3.05
N ASP A 127 -16.92 9.13 -3.68
CA ASP A 127 -17.29 10.49 -3.25
C ASP A 127 -17.86 10.50 -1.82
N GLU A 128 -18.71 9.54 -1.49
CA GLU A 128 -19.29 9.41 -0.16
C GLU A 128 -18.22 9.08 0.89
N ILE A 129 -17.37 8.10 0.62
CA ILE A 129 -16.25 7.74 1.52
C ILE A 129 -15.30 8.93 1.68
N HIS A 130 -14.94 9.61 0.59
CA HIS A 130 -14.13 10.82 0.65
C HIS A 130 -14.80 11.91 1.51
N SER A 131 -16.09 12.14 1.33
CA SER A 131 -16.82 13.16 2.09
C SER A 131 -16.80 12.92 3.60
N ILE A 132 -16.88 11.65 4.02
CA ILE A 132 -16.87 11.23 5.44
C ILE A 132 -15.44 11.20 5.99
N THR A 133 -14.54 10.53 5.28
CA THR A 133 -13.20 10.17 5.80
C THR A 133 -12.15 11.24 5.54
N LYS A 134 -12.34 12.09 4.53
CA LYS A 134 -11.35 13.03 3.97
C LYS A 134 -10.10 12.34 3.42
N ILE A 135 -10.15 11.03 3.17
CA ILE A 135 -9.10 10.31 2.43
C ILE A 135 -9.16 10.76 0.99
N ASP A 136 -8.02 11.11 0.41
CA ASP A 136 -7.95 11.52 -0.99
C ASP A 136 -8.49 10.42 -1.93
N GLU A 137 -9.29 10.83 -2.91
CA GLU A 137 -9.97 9.94 -3.85
C GLU A 137 -8.99 9.06 -4.64
N TRP A 138 -7.79 9.56 -4.88
CA TRP A 138 -6.76 8.78 -5.57
C TRP A 138 -6.49 7.45 -4.85
N PHE A 139 -6.36 7.47 -3.51
CA PHE A 139 -6.17 6.24 -2.73
C PHE A 139 -7.39 5.33 -2.80
N LEU A 140 -8.60 5.90 -2.76
CA LEU A 140 -9.84 5.13 -2.85
C LEU A 140 -9.97 4.45 -4.23
N TYR A 141 -9.65 5.15 -5.32
CA TYR A 141 -9.61 4.54 -6.66
C TYR A 141 -8.57 3.42 -6.77
N LYS A 142 -7.43 3.55 -6.08
CA LYS A 142 -6.43 2.47 -6.01
C LYS A 142 -6.96 1.24 -5.30
N LEU A 143 -7.75 1.41 -4.23
CA LEU A 143 -8.42 0.31 -3.56
C LEU A 143 -9.52 -0.32 -4.45
N CYS A 144 -10.25 0.48 -5.22
CA CYS A 144 -11.22 -0.03 -6.19
C CYS A 144 -10.59 -0.97 -7.21
N LYS A 145 -9.38 -0.69 -7.71
CA LYS A 145 -8.67 -1.59 -8.63
C LYS A 145 -8.43 -2.98 -8.03
N LEU A 146 -8.11 -3.06 -6.73
CA LEU A 146 -7.99 -4.33 -6.05
C LEU A 146 -9.33 -5.07 -6.00
N ILE A 147 -10.42 -4.35 -5.70
CA ILE A 147 -11.78 -4.93 -5.68
C ILE A 147 -12.20 -5.42 -7.06
N ASP A 148 -11.89 -4.68 -8.10
CA ASP A 148 -12.23 -5.09 -9.48
C ASP A 148 -11.43 -6.34 -9.88
N MET A 149 -10.18 -6.47 -9.45
CA MET A 149 -9.41 -7.70 -9.62
C MET A 149 -10.03 -8.88 -8.86
N GLU A 150 -10.58 -8.69 -7.65
CA GLU A 150 -11.31 -9.75 -6.95
C GLU A 150 -12.52 -10.24 -7.77
N LYS A 151 -13.26 -9.31 -8.38
CA LYS A 151 -14.41 -9.64 -9.24
C LYS A 151 -13.95 -10.38 -10.49
N THR A 152 -12.87 -9.91 -11.12
CA THR A 152 -12.30 -10.56 -12.30
C THR A 152 -11.86 -11.99 -11.99
N LEU A 153 -11.12 -12.19 -10.89
CA LEU A 153 -10.69 -13.53 -10.45
C LEU A 153 -11.86 -14.49 -10.18
N LYS A 154 -12.98 -13.99 -9.66
CA LYS A 154 -14.18 -14.81 -9.41
C LYS A 154 -14.89 -15.22 -10.70
N ASN A 155 -14.94 -14.32 -11.69
CA ASN A 155 -15.74 -14.50 -12.88
C ASN A 155 -14.96 -15.15 -14.03
N ASP A 156 -13.68 -14.79 -14.19
CA ASP A 156 -12.82 -15.20 -15.31
C ASP A 156 -11.38 -15.47 -14.82
N PHE A 157 -11.20 -16.64 -14.20
CA PHE A 157 -9.89 -17.08 -13.74
C PHE A 157 -9.16 -17.87 -14.85
N ASN A 158 -8.12 -17.24 -15.39
CA ASN A 158 -7.20 -17.80 -16.39
C ASN A 158 -5.74 -17.41 -16.06
N GLU A 159 -4.79 -17.81 -16.90
CA GLU A 159 -3.35 -17.55 -16.69
C GLU A 159 -3.01 -16.05 -16.72
N GLU A 160 -3.67 -15.27 -17.57
CA GLU A 160 -3.46 -13.84 -17.70
C GLU A 160 -3.98 -13.11 -16.46
N THR A 161 -5.21 -13.36 -16.02
CA THR A 161 -5.80 -12.76 -14.82
C THR A 161 -5.07 -13.19 -13.55
N TYR A 162 -4.52 -14.41 -13.53
CA TYR A 162 -3.64 -14.84 -12.45
C TYR A 162 -2.37 -14.01 -12.36
N LEU A 163 -1.67 -13.82 -13.49
CA LEU A 163 -0.45 -13.01 -13.53
C LEU A 163 -0.71 -11.55 -13.17
N GLU A 164 -1.80 -10.96 -13.67
CA GLU A 164 -2.22 -9.60 -13.29
C GLU A 164 -2.46 -9.48 -11.78
N ALA A 165 -3.17 -10.44 -11.18
CA ALA A 165 -3.39 -10.46 -9.74
C ALA A 165 -2.08 -10.55 -8.96
N LYS A 166 -1.11 -11.34 -9.42
CA LYS A 166 0.23 -11.41 -8.83
C LYS A 166 0.94 -10.05 -8.89
N LYS A 167 0.89 -9.36 -10.04
CA LYS A 167 1.51 -8.05 -10.24
C LYS A 167 1.00 -6.98 -9.29
N ILE A 168 -0.31 -6.99 -8.99
CA ILE A 168 -0.90 -6.04 -8.04
C ILE A 168 -0.87 -6.50 -6.58
N GLY A 169 -0.23 -7.64 -6.28
CA GLY A 169 0.14 -8.04 -4.93
C GLY A 169 -0.69 -9.15 -4.30
N TYR A 170 -1.58 -9.84 -5.04
CA TYR A 170 -2.26 -11.02 -4.52
C TYR A 170 -1.33 -12.21 -4.37
N THR A 171 -1.44 -12.94 -3.26
CA THR A 171 -0.72 -14.20 -3.04
C THR A 171 -1.52 -15.36 -3.59
N ASP A 172 -0.84 -16.48 -3.91
CA ASP A 172 -1.51 -17.70 -4.38
C ASP A 172 -2.59 -18.16 -3.40
N LYS A 173 -2.30 -18.15 -2.11
CA LYS A 173 -3.25 -18.48 -1.04
C LYS A 173 -4.54 -17.64 -1.09
N VAL A 174 -4.42 -16.33 -1.36
CA VAL A 174 -5.58 -15.43 -1.47
C VAL A 174 -6.33 -15.68 -2.76
N ILE A 175 -5.63 -15.89 -3.87
CA ILE A 175 -6.23 -16.20 -5.18
C ILE A 175 -7.00 -17.53 -5.10
N GLU A 176 -6.41 -18.57 -4.53
CA GLU A 176 -7.09 -19.87 -4.30
C GLU A 176 -8.35 -19.70 -3.45
N LYS A 177 -8.29 -18.87 -2.40
CA LYS A 177 -9.46 -18.57 -1.56
C LYS A 177 -10.57 -17.84 -2.32
N ILE A 178 -10.23 -16.90 -3.20
CA ILE A 178 -11.18 -16.11 -3.99
C ILE A 178 -11.82 -16.98 -5.08
N THR A 179 -11.02 -17.79 -5.79
CA THR A 179 -11.44 -18.56 -6.96
C THR A 179 -11.99 -19.93 -6.61
N GLY A 180 -11.63 -20.48 -5.44
CA GLY A 180 -11.88 -21.88 -5.08
C GLY A 180 -11.07 -22.88 -5.87
N LYS A 181 -10.11 -22.44 -6.70
CA LYS A 181 -9.27 -23.28 -7.56
C LYS A 181 -7.85 -23.32 -7.02
N LYS A 182 -7.21 -24.49 -7.08
CA LYS A 182 -5.81 -24.66 -6.68
C LYS A 182 -4.88 -24.20 -7.82
N ILE A 183 -3.80 -23.54 -7.46
CA ILE A 183 -2.76 -23.09 -8.39
C ILE A 183 -1.74 -24.22 -8.55
N GLU A 184 -1.71 -24.84 -9.74
CA GLU A 184 -0.80 -25.96 -10.03
C GLU A 184 0.61 -25.46 -10.41
N LYS A 185 0.71 -24.31 -11.04
CA LYS A 185 1.97 -23.72 -11.52
C LYS A 185 2.14 -22.31 -10.96
N PRO A 186 2.73 -22.18 -9.75
CA PRO A 186 2.95 -20.87 -9.18
C PRO A 186 4.03 -20.10 -9.96
N VAL A 187 3.79 -18.83 -10.21
CA VAL A 187 4.78 -17.91 -10.80
C VAL A 187 5.71 -17.43 -9.68
N HIS A 188 7.02 -17.47 -9.95
CA HIS A 188 8.03 -16.96 -9.03
C HIS A 188 8.22 -15.46 -9.20
N ALA A 189 8.49 -14.78 -8.09
CA ALA A 189 8.84 -13.38 -8.10
C ALA A 189 10.26 -13.18 -8.65
N VAL A 190 10.46 -12.07 -9.31
CA VAL A 190 11.75 -11.50 -9.67
C VAL A 190 12.07 -10.33 -8.74
N PHE A 191 13.28 -9.83 -8.75
CA PHE A 191 13.71 -8.77 -7.85
C PHE A 191 14.22 -7.57 -8.65
N LYS A 192 13.76 -6.38 -8.27
CA LYS A 192 14.26 -5.11 -8.78
C LYS A 192 15.01 -4.36 -7.71
N MET A 193 16.11 -3.71 -8.10
CA MET A 193 16.88 -2.86 -7.21
C MET A 193 16.12 -1.57 -6.89
N VAL A 194 16.23 -1.11 -5.65
CA VAL A 194 15.67 0.20 -5.25
C VAL A 194 16.60 1.29 -5.73
N ASP A 195 16.22 1.98 -6.80
CA ASP A 195 16.96 3.13 -7.31
C ASP A 195 16.68 4.38 -6.46
N THR A 196 17.54 4.63 -5.48
CA THR A 196 17.43 5.81 -4.60
C THR A 196 17.90 7.09 -5.25
N CYS A 197 18.52 7.01 -6.43
CA CYS A 197 19.12 8.15 -7.13
C CYS A 197 18.27 8.63 -8.31
N ALA A 198 17.10 8.01 -8.54
CA ALA A 198 16.17 8.39 -9.60
C ALA A 198 16.82 8.44 -11.00
N ALA A 199 17.66 7.46 -11.30
CA ALA A 199 18.42 7.34 -12.53
C ALA A 199 19.38 8.52 -12.86
N GLU A 200 19.66 9.40 -11.89
CA GLU A 200 20.66 10.47 -12.08
C GLU A 200 22.08 9.92 -12.27
N PHE A 201 22.36 8.80 -11.61
CA PHE A 201 23.60 8.01 -11.78
C PHE A 201 23.32 6.57 -11.31
N ALA A 202 24.16 5.64 -11.70
CA ALA A 202 24.01 4.23 -11.34
C ALA A 202 23.94 4.10 -9.81
N ALA A 203 22.76 3.79 -9.29
CA ALA A 203 22.57 3.51 -7.89
C ALA A 203 23.15 2.12 -7.58
N MET A 204 24.09 2.06 -6.65
CA MET A 204 24.58 0.81 -6.09
C MET A 204 23.98 0.64 -4.70
N THR A 205 22.71 0.27 -4.62
CA THR A 205 22.06 0.00 -3.34
C THR A 205 21.99 -1.50 -3.09
N PRO A 206 22.13 -1.97 -1.83
CA PRO A 206 21.96 -3.38 -1.49
C PRO A 206 20.48 -3.75 -1.31
N TYR A 207 19.54 -2.87 -1.68
CA TYR A 207 18.11 -3.03 -1.43
C TYR A 207 17.39 -3.45 -2.69
N PHE A 208 16.62 -4.54 -2.58
CA PHE A 208 15.78 -5.08 -3.65
C PHE A 208 14.35 -5.24 -3.16
N TYR A 209 13.39 -5.15 -4.08
CA TYR A 209 12.01 -5.50 -3.82
C TYR A 209 11.52 -6.56 -4.80
N SER A 210 10.66 -7.46 -4.34
CA SER A 210 10.08 -8.50 -5.18
C SER A 210 8.97 -7.94 -6.06
N THR A 211 8.93 -8.38 -7.31
CA THR A 211 7.89 -8.04 -8.28
C THR A 211 7.58 -9.25 -9.17
N TYR A 212 6.61 -9.11 -10.07
CA TYR A 212 6.27 -10.12 -11.08
C TYR A 212 6.42 -9.54 -12.49
N ASP A 213 7.35 -8.61 -12.66
CA ASP A 213 7.75 -8.05 -13.95
C ASP A 213 8.64 -9.05 -14.72
N ASN A 214 9.10 -8.65 -15.92
CA ASN A 214 9.82 -9.56 -16.81
C ASN A 214 11.33 -9.63 -16.55
N GLU A 215 11.89 -8.71 -15.77
CA GLU A 215 13.33 -8.58 -15.56
C GLU A 215 13.70 -8.84 -14.10
N ASP A 216 14.75 -9.64 -13.90
CA ASP A 216 15.36 -9.88 -12.59
C ASP A 216 16.72 -9.17 -12.52
N GLU A 217 16.82 -8.16 -11.66
CA GLU A 217 18.04 -7.37 -11.46
C GLU A 217 18.95 -7.93 -10.35
N ALA A 218 18.53 -9.00 -9.69
CA ALA A 218 19.29 -9.62 -8.61
C ALA A 218 20.22 -10.76 -9.08
N SER A 219 20.22 -11.10 -10.39
CA SER A 219 21.00 -12.19 -10.99
C SER A 219 22.36 -11.73 -11.51
#